data_663ed3433d6d6f227a3984a441385abf
#
_entry.id   663ed3433d6d6f227a3984a441385abf
#
_cell.length_a   1.000
_cell.length_b   1.000
_cell.length_c   1.000
_cell.angle_alpha   90.00
_cell.angle_beta   90.00
_cell.angle_gamma   90.00
#
_symmetry.space_group_name_H-M   'P 1'
#
loop_
_entity.id
_entity.type
_entity.pdbx_description
1 polymer ?
#
loop_
_entity_poly.entity_id
_entity_poly.type
_entity_poly.pdbx_seq_one_letter_code
_entity_poly.pdbx_strand_id
1 'polypeptide(L)'
;EMYGSWITDVLTNDEAMHDDKFKATGQTIIDKCNDANRRMNDGIDLIENNDKVYQAFVFMNQAMYLQRSITAFSKDYGNGIPCSLRDYMTDMPEKGRKKDHSEWRPFQIAFVLLNLYGIMDGESPERNIVDLLYFPTGGGKTEAYLGLIAFTIAYRRLTASDETDYEKDGGVTVFLLTTQQRDRLMRLIVAMEQLREKNEKLYGKERISIGFWVGGNVTPNKFSEYSDSDQFKKKEFIRKLTKQIIKCPYCGKKITRDEYDINEKGKYVKIHCADKNCMFSLKTGRTIPVYLVDEEIYAKCPTVIISTVDKFARLPWSERVGLLFGRTDRYCSRCGHIAIGEKHAGRHNADVAAGLERAEMVACKPFYPPELIIQDELHLITGPLGTIYGGYETVVEEMCCIEKNGKKIRPKYIVSTATIRNAGEQIKFLYGRNEFAQFPPSGFDTRDSFFIKEVPLPTENL
;
A
#
# COMPACT_ATOMS: atom_id res chain seq x y z
N GLU A 1 -21.40 -15.81 -9.66
CA GLU A 1 -22.23 -17.01 -10.06
C GLU A 1 -21.58 -18.32 -9.62
N MET A 2 -20.40 -18.72 -10.12
CA MET A 2 -19.76 -20.02 -9.80
C MET A 2 -19.58 -20.28 -8.30
N TYR A 3 -19.21 -19.28 -7.51
CA TYR A 3 -19.04 -19.45 -6.07
C TYR A 3 -20.39 -19.64 -5.37
N GLY A 4 -21.41 -18.88 -5.76
CA GLY A 4 -22.77 -19.07 -5.24
C GLY A 4 -23.33 -20.46 -5.56
N SER A 5 -23.15 -20.93 -6.80
CA SER A 5 -23.54 -22.30 -7.20
C SER A 5 -22.80 -23.37 -6.37
N TRP A 6 -21.48 -23.16 -6.12
CA TRP A 6 -20.73 -24.10 -5.26
C TRP A 6 -21.28 -24.18 -3.83
N ILE A 7 -21.68 -23.03 -3.24
CA ILE A 7 -22.30 -23.01 -1.92
C ILE A 7 -23.61 -23.82 -1.92
N THR A 8 -24.46 -23.59 -2.93
CA THR A 8 -25.78 -24.21 -3.02
C THR A 8 -25.68 -25.69 -3.38
N ASP A 9 -24.83 -26.02 -4.37
CA ASP A 9 -24.84 -27.37 -4.96
C ASP A 9 -23.92 -28.34 -4.21
N VAL A 10 -22.83 -27.81 -3.58
CA VAL A 10 -21.85 -28.65 -2.90
C VAL A 10 -22.03 -28.58 -1.39
N LEU A 11 -21.92 -27.36 -0.76
CA LEU A 11 -21.94 -27.29 0.70
C LEU A 11 -23.31 -27.63 1.30
N THR A 12 -24.40 -27.10 0.73
CA THR A 12 -25.74 -27.33 1.30
C THR A 12 -26.20 -28.78 1.18
N ASN A 13 -25.69 -29.50 0.18
CA ASN A 13 -26.01 -30.90 -0.06
C ASN A 13 -24.98 -31.89 0.54
N ASP A 14 -23.97 -31.41 1.25
CA ASP A 14 -22.95 -32.26 1.87
C ASP A 14 -23.53 -33.12 3.00
N GLU A 15 -23.01 -34.34 3.14
CA GLU A 15 -23.46 -35.30 4.17
C GLU A 15 -23.34 -34.73 5.59
N ALA A 16 -22.36 -33.85 5.86
CA ALA A 16 -22.21 -33.20 7.15
C ALA A 16 -23.44 -32.36 7.56
N MET A 17 -24.23 -31.89 6.61
CA MET A 17 -25.47 -31.12 6.88
C MET A 17 -26.63 -32.02 7.32
N HIS A 18 -26.55 -33.34 7.09
CA HIS A 18 -27.54 -34.33 7.49
C HIS A 18 -27.20 -35.00 8.83
N ASP A 19 -25.98 -34.76 9.37
CA ASP A 19 -25.58 -35.28 10.69
C ASP A 19 -25.81 -34.18 11.76
N ASP A 20 -26.69 -34.47 12.71
CA ASP A 20 -27.03 -33.52 13.81
C ASP A 20 -25.81 -33.02 14.59
N LYS A 21 -24.73 -33.83 14.65
CA LYS A 21 -23.48 -33.45 15.33
C LYS A 21 -22.74 -32.33 14.64
N PHE A 22 -22.79 -32.27 13.32
CA PHE A 22 -22.02 -31.32 12.52
C PHE A 22 -22.86 -30.17 11.92
N LYS A 23 -24.19 -30.37 11.89
CA LYS A 23 -25.14 -29.44 11.26
C LYS A 23 -24.98 -27.96 11.68
N ALA A 24 -24.84 -27.70 12.97
CA ALA A 24 -24.66 -26.32 13.48
C ALA A 24 -23.35 -25.69 13.01
N THR A 25 -22.26 -26.47 12.98
CA THR A 25 -20.95 -26.02 12.47
C THR A 25 -21.01 -25.82 10.96
N GLY A 26 -21.64 -26.76 10.25
CA GLY A 26 -21.86 -26.67 8.81
C GLY A 26 -22.65 -25.41 8.43
N GLN A 27 -23.73 -25.13 9.15
CA GLN A 27 -24.50 -23.90 8.92
C GLN A 27 -23.64 -22.64 9.10
N THR A 28 -22.81 -22.59 10.15
CA THR A 28 -21.90 -21.46 10.38
C THR A 28 -20.90 -21.26 9.22
N ILE A 29 -20.42 -22.35 8.61
CA ILE A 29 -19.54 -22.30 7.43
C ILE A 29 -20.30 -21.77 6.22
N ILE A 30 -21.50 -22.28 5.97
CA ILE A 30 -22.37 -21.83 4.87
C ILE A 30 -22.69 -20.33 5.02
N ASP A 31 -23.03 -19.87 6.22
CA ASP A 31 -23.34 -18.46 6.49
C ASP A 31 -22.15 -17.55 6.17
N LYS A 32 -20.93 -17.96 6.53
CA LYS A 32 -19.70 -17.21 6.18
C LYS A 32 -19.44 -17.19 4.67
N CYS A 33 -19.70 -18.31 3.99
CA CYS A 33 -19.56 -18.36 2.53
C CYS A 33 -20.60 -17.47 1.84
N ASN A 34 -21.84 -17.49 2.32
CA ASN A 34 -22.91 -16.63 1.81
C ASN A 34 -22.61 -15.14 2.04
N ASP A 35 -22.09 -14.77 3.21
CA ASP A 35 -21.67 -13.36 3.47
C ASP A 35 -20.56 -12.93 2.53
N ALA A 36 -19.53 -13.75 2.33
CA ALA A 36 -18.47 -13.46 1.36
C ALA A 36 -19.03 -13.31 -0.07
N ASN A 37 -19.96 -14.19 -0.48
CA ASN A 37 -20.61 -14.13 -1.78
C ASN A 37 -21.46 -12.86 -1.94
N ARG A 38 -22.25 -12.51 -0.93
CA ARG A 38 -23.01 -11.24 -0.90
C ARG A 38 -22.10 -10.04 -1.07
N ARG A 39 -21.05 -9.93 -0.26
CA ARG A 39 -20.09 -8.81 -0.30
C ARG A 39 -19.39 -8.68 -1.64
N MET A 40 -19.07 -9.82 -2.31
CA MET A 40 -18.52 -9.78 -3.67
C MET A 40 -19.52 -9.23 -4.69
N ASN A 41 -20.80 -9.63 -4.59
CA ASN A 41 -21.85 -9.12 -5.48
C ASN A 41 -22.11 -7.63 -5.22
N ASP A 42 -22.17 -7.20 -3.95
CA ASP A 42 -22.28 -5.78 -3.59
C ASP A 42 -21.13 -4.96 -4.21
N GLY A 43 -19.91 -5.50 -4.24
CA GLY A 43 -18.76 -4.88 -4.91
C GLY A 43 -18.91 -4.80 -6.42
N ILE A 44 -19.51 -5.79 -7.06
CA ILE A 44 -19.83 -5.77 -8.50
C ILE A 44 -20.89 -4.71 -8.78
N ASP A 45 -21.97 -4.69 -8.01
CA ASP A 45 -23.05 -3.71 -8.14
C ASP A 45 -22.53 -2.27 -8.00
N LEU A 46 -21.58 -2.05 -7.09
CA LEU A 46 -20.90 -0.74 -6.97
C LEU A 46 -20.13 -0.35 -8.22
N ILE A 47 -19.40 -1.28 -8.84
CA ILE A 47 -18.67 -1.01 -10.09
C ILE A 47 -19.64 -0.67 -11.22
N GLU A 48 -20.78 -1.36 -11.30
CA GLU A 48 -21.78 -1.15 -12.35
C GLU A 48 -22.56 0.15 -12.18
N ASN A 49 -22.83 0.57 -10.94
CA ASN A 49 -23.74 1.68 -10.66
C ASN A 49 -23.05 2.98 -10.19
N ASN A 50 -21.71 2.99 -10.09
CA ASN A 50 -20.98 4.18 -9.63
C ASN A 50 -19.76 4.47 -10.52
N ASP A 51 -19.85 5.53 -11.33
CA ASP A 51 -18.81 5.93 -12.27
C ASP A 51 -17.43 6.14 -11.64
N LYS A 52 -17.36 6.68 -10.42
CA LYS A 52 -16.09 6.92 -9.74
C LYS A 52 -15.48 5.60 -9.24
N VAL A 53 -16.30 4.68 -8.78
CA VAL A 53 -15.87 3.32 -8.41
C VAL A 53 -15.39 2.57 -9.64
N TYR A 54 -16.14 2.64 -10.75
CA TYR A 54 -15.71 2.06 -12.03
C TYR A 54 -14.37 2.63 -12.51
N GLN A 55 -14.20 3.95 -12.49
CA GLN A 55 -12.94 4.60 -12.89
C GLN A 55 -11.77 4.18 -11.98
N ALA A 56 -11.99 4.09 -10.67
CA ALA A 56 -10.97 3.62 -9.73
C ALA A 56 -10.61 2.16 -9.96
N PHE A 57 -11.60 1.31 -10.28
CA PHE A 57 -11.41 -0.10 -10.60
C PHE A 57 -10.63 -0.27 -11.92
N VAL A 58 -10.93 0.52 -12.93
CA VAL A 58 -10.17 0.55 -14.19
C VAL A 58 -8.72 0.99 -13.95
N PHE A 59 -8.52 2.07 -13.18
CA PHE A 59 -7.17 2.54 -12.82
C PHE A 59 -6.37 1.45 -12.08
N MET A 60 -6.98 0.79 -11.12
CA MET A 60 -6.37 -0.33 -10.38
C MET A 60 -5.89 -1.43 -11.35
N ASN A 61 -6.76 -1.88 -12.27
CA ASN A 61 -6.40 -2.91 -13.23
C ASN A 61 -5.27 -2.47 -14.18
N GLN A 62 -5.31 -1.23 -14.66
CA GLN A 62 -4.26 -0.67 -15.49
C GLN A 62 -2.92 -0.56 -14.73
N ALA A 63 -2.97 -0.14 -13.46
CA ALA A 63 -1.78 -0.04 -12.61
C ALA A 63 -1.16 -1.41 -12.33
N MET A 64 -1.96 -2.41 -12.03
CA MET A 64 -1.50 -3.78 -11.78
C MET A 64 -0.93 -4.43 -13.05
N TYR A 65 -1.59 -4.23 -14.20
CA TYR A 65 -1.07 -4.68 -15.49
C TYR A 65 0.29 -4.04 -15.82
N LEU A 66 0.39 -2.72 -15.67
CA LEU A 66 1.63 -1.99 -15.93
C LEU A 66 2.73 -2.37 -14.93
N GLN A 67 2.41 -2.54 -13.65
CA GLN A 67 3.35 -3.02 -12.63
C GLN A 67 3.92 -4.39 -12.98
N ARG A 68 3.10 -5.31 -13.49
CA ARG A 68 3.53 -6.63 -13.93
C ARG A 68 4.43 -6.55 -15.16
N SER A 69 4.05 -5.75 -16.15
CA SER A 69 4.86 -5.49 -17.34
C SER A 69 6.22 -4.87 -16.99
N ILE A 70 6.25 -3.89 -16.06
CA ILE A 70 7.49 -3.30 -15.54
C ILE A 70 8.32 -4.38 -14.82
N THR A 71 7.70 -5.29 -14.09
CA THR A 71 8.41 -6.36 -13.39
C THR A 71 9.16 -7.28 -14.37
N ALA A 72 8.49 -7.72 -15.43
CA ALA A 72 9.09 -8.55 -16.47
C ALA A 72 10.19 -7.78 -17.24
N PHE A 73 9.88 -6.57 -17.70
CA PHE A 73 10.82 -5.68 -18.36
C PHE A 73 12.06 -5.41 -17.52
N SER A 74 11.89 -5.01 -16.26
CA SER A 74 13.01 -4.67 -15.39
C SER A 74 13.94 -5.85 -15.10
N LYS A 75 13.41 -7.07 -15.10
CA LYS A 75 14.20 -8.28 -14.94
C LYS A 75 15.13 -8.51 -16.15
N ASP A 76 14.57 -8.47 -17.34
CA ASP A 76 15.31 -8.77 -18.56
C ASP A 76 16.26 -7.63 -18.94
N TYR A 77 15.76 -6.39 -18.98
CA TYR A 77 16.56 -5.21 -19.28
C TYR A 77 17.67 -4.97 -18.25
N GLY A 78 17.36 -5.16 -16.97
CA GLY A 78 18.33 -5.07 -15.87
C GLY A 78 19.48 -6.06 -16.00
N ASN A 79 19.21 -7.23 -16.57
CA ASN A 79 20.22 -8.28 -16.86
C ASN A 79 20.94 -8.07 -18.20
N GLY A 80 20.67 -6.98 -18.92
CA GLY A 80 21.36 -6.63 -20.16
C GLY A 80 20.71 -7.19 -21.43
N ILE A 81 19.51 -7.78 -21.34
CA ILE A 81 18.76 -8.23 -22.52
C ILE A 81 18.15 -6.99 -23.20
N PRO A 82 18.46 -6.72 -24.47
CA PRO A 82 17.86 -5.61 -25.21
C PRO A 82 16.35 -5.81 -25.36
N CYS A 83 15.57 -4.95 -24.73
CA CYS A 83 14.10 -4.95 -24.79
C CYS A 83 13.54 -3.58 -24.39
N SER A 84 12.28 -3.36 -24.67
CA SER A 84 11.52 -2.18 -24.26
C SER A 84 10.32 -2.58 -23.41
N LEU A 85 9.77 -1.66 -22.60
CA LEU A 85 8.55 -1.95 -21.83
C LEU A 85 7.38 -2.33 -22.76
N ARG A 86 7.33 -1.76 -23.97
CA ARG A 86 6.28 -2.05 -24.95
C ARG A 86 6.22 -3.53 -25.33
N ASP A 87 7.38 -4.23 -25.34
CA ASP A 87 7.45 -5.67 -25.68
C ASP A 87 6.76 -6.55 -24.65
N TYR A 88 6.46 -6.01 -23.47
CA TYR A 88 5.77 -6.70 -22.36
C TYR A 88 4.31 -6.24 -22.19
N MET A 89 3.88 -5.23 -22.96
CA MET A 89 2.52 -4.68 -22.93
C MET A 89 1.69 -5.11 -24.13
N THR A 90 2.22 -5.91 -25.05
CA THR A 90 1.50 -6.37 -26.23
C THR A 90 0.90 -7.74 -25.99
N ASP A 91 -0.37 -7.93 -26.33
CA ASP A 91 -1.08 -9.22 -26.24
C ASP A 91 -0.57 -10.27 -27.26
N MET A 92 0.36 -9.89 -28.12
CA MET A 92 0.95 -10.77 -29.14
C MET A 92 2.31 -11.28 -28.68
N PRO A 93 2.46 -12.56 -28.33
CA PRO A 93 3.78 -13.13 -28.08
C PRO A 93 4.56 -13.21 -29.39
N GLU A 94 5.69 -12.50 -29.48
CA GLU A 94 6.70 -12.83 -30.46
C GLU A 94 7.19 -14.28 -30.26
N LYS A 95 7.52 -14.97 -31.36
CA LYS A 95 7.93 -16.37 -31.37
C LYS A 95 8.93 -16.68 -30.26
N GLY A 96 8.53 -17.56 -29.32
CA GLY A 96 9.40 -18.11 -28.29
C GLY A 96 9.25 -17.52 -26.88
N ARG A 97 8.51 -16.45 -26.66
CA ARG A 97 8.19 -15.96 -25.31
C ARG A 97 6.93 -16.66 -24.77
N LYS A 98 7.02 -17.20 -23.55
CA LYS A 98 5.83 -17.72 -22.87
C LYS A 98 4.85 -16.55 -22.68
N LYS A 99 3.61 -16.74 -23.11
CA LYS A 99 2.48 -15.84 -22.84
C LYS A 99 2.36 -15.69 -21.33
N ASP A 100 2.82 -14.57 -20.77
CA ASP A 100 2.60 -14.28 -19.36
C ASP A 100 1.18 -13.74 -19.25
N HIS A 101 0.23 -14.63 -18.91
CA HIS A 101 -1.16 -14.26 -18.70
C HIS A 101 -1.22 -13.38 -17.43
N SER A 102 -1.32 -12.09 -17.62
CA SER A 102 -1.50 -11.11 -16.54
C SER A 102 -2.95 -11.12 -16.06
N GLU A 103 -3.41 -12.28 -15.60
CA GLU A 103 -4.78 -12.47 -15.11
C GLU A 103 -4.80 -12.51 -13.59
N TRP A 104 -5.88 -11.98 -13.00
CA TRP A 104 -6.14 -12.15 -11.59
C TRP A 104 -6.43 -13.64 -11.31
N ARG A 105 -5.82 -14.17 -10.25
CA ARG A 105 -6.31 -15.44 -9.71
C ARG A 105 -7.70 -15.24 -9.11
N PRO A 106 -8.60 -16.23 -9.18
CA PRO A 106 -9.97 -16.08 -8.71
C PRO A 106 -10.08 -15.51 -7.30
N PHE A 107 -9.27 -15.98 -6.35
CA PHE A 107 -9.30 -15.49 -4.98
C PHE A 107 -8.81 -14.03 -4.85
N GLN A 108 -7.91 -13.58 -5.71
CA GLN A 108 -7.37 -12.21 -5.65
C GLN A 108 -8.44 -11.20 -6.02
N ILE A 109 -9.09 -11.41 -7.18
CA ILE A 109 -10.16 -10.52 -7.61
C ILE A 109 -11.38 -10.60 -6.68
N ALA A 110 -11.73 -11.80 -6.19
CA ALA A 110 -12.78 -12.00 -5.22
C ALA A 110 -12.51 -11.21 -3.92
N PHE A 111 -11.28 -11.25 -3.42
CA PHE A 111 -10.88 -10.46 -2.25
C PHE A 111 -10.92 -8.95 -2.50
N VAL A 112 -10.56 -8.51 -3.70
CA VAL A 112 -10.71 -7.10 -4.07
C VAL A 112 -12.19 -6.71 -4.05
N LEU A 113 -13.05 -7.44 -4.76
CA LEU A 113 -14.47 -7.13 -4.88
C LEU A 113 -15.17 -7.05 -3.52
N LEU A 114 -14.95 -8.02 -2.64
CA LEU A 114 -15.58 -8.05 -1.32
C LEU A 114 -15.18 -6.88 -0.41
N ASN A 115 -14.03 -6.21 -0.68
CA ASN A 115 -13.55 -5.09 0.12
C ASN A 115 -13.98 -3.72 -0.42
N LEU A 116 -14.49 -3.63 -1.64
CA LEU A 116 -14.80 -2.35 -2.29
C LEU A 116 -15.81 -1.53 -1.48
N TYR A 117 -16.89 -2.17 -1.00
CA TYR A 117 -17.93 -1.48 -0.26
C TYR A 117 -17.39 -0.87 1.04
N GLY A 118 -16.65 -1.64 1.83
CA GLY A 118 -16.05 -1.16 3.07
C GLY A 118 -14.94 -0.10 2.87
N ILE A 119 -14.32 -0.02 1.70
CA ILE A 119 -13.36 1.05 1.35
C ILE A 119 -14.09 2.31 0.90
N MET A 120 -15.10 2.16 0.04
CA MET A 120 -15.79 3.26 -0.60
C MET A 120 -16.74 3.99 0.36
N ASP A 121 -17.50 3.24 1.15
CA ASP A 121 -18.47 3.79 2.09
C ASP A 121 -17.96 3.74 3.53
N GLY A 122 -17.52 4.92 4.02
CA GLY A 122 -17.04 5.06 5.41
C GLY A 122 -18.09 4.80 6.48
N GLU A 123 -19.39 4.90 6.15
CA GLU A 123 -20.50 4.64 7.08
C GLU A 123 -20.99 3.20 7.03
N SER A 124 -20.53 2.40 6.07
CA SER A 124 -20.86 0.99 5.95
C SER A 124 -20.43 0.19 7.17
N PRO A 125 -21.25 -0.78 7.66
CA PRO A 125 -20.82 -1.75 8.66
C PRO A 125 -19.53 -2.50 8.24
N GLU A 126 -19.36 -2.76 6.96
CA GLU A 126 -18.20 -3.47 6.41
C GLU A 126 -16.87 -2.69 6.60
N ARG A 127 -16.96 -1.36 6.79
CA ARG A 127 -15.81 -0.53 7.17
C ARG A 127 -15.17 -0.97 8.48
N ASN A 128 -15.98 -1.49 9.40
CA ASN A 128 -15.53 -1.92 10.72
C ASN A 128 -15.05 -3.38 10.76
N ILE A 129 -15.35 -4.18 9.75
CA ILE A 129 -14.84 -5.55 9.64
C ILE A 129 -13.35 -5.52 9.31
N VAL A 130 -12.55 -6.28 10.07
CA VAL A 130 -11.15 -6.56 9.70
C VAL A 130 -11.14 -7.75 8.75
N ASP A 131 -10.76 -7.52 7.49
CA ASP A 131 -10.70 -8.60 6.50
C ASP A 131 -9.35 -9.29 6.53
N LEU A 132 -9.38 -10.57 6.88
CA LEU A 132 -8.21 -11.43 6.98
C LEU A 132 -8.02 -12.26 5.72
N LEU A 133 -7.03 -11.93 4.91
CA LEU A 133 -6.63 -12.73 3.76
C LEU A 133 -5.75 -13.90 4.23
N TYR A 134 -6.34 -15.07 4.30
CA TYR A 134 -5.65 -16.30 4.62
C TYR A 134 -5.36 -17.10 3.35
N PHE A 135 -4.08 -17.24 3.03
CA PHE A 135 -3.62 -18.01 1.87
C PHE A 135 -2.18 -18.48 2.09
N PRO A 136 -1.78 -19.65 1.60
CA PRO A 136 -0.42 -20.13 1.74
C PRO A 136 0.63 -19.12 1.25
N THR A 137 1.82 -19.17 1.85
CA THR A 137 2.97 -18.35 1.42
C THR A 137 3.31 -18.66 -0.04
N GLY A 138 3.58 -17.64 -0.85
CA GLY A 138 3.80 -17.79 -2.29
C GLY A 138 2.53 -17.89 -3.13
N GLY A 139 1.33 -18.00 -2.52
CA GLY A 139 0.05 -18.08 -3.21
C GLY A 139 -0.39 -16.80 -3.95
N GLY A 140 0.26 -15.66 -3.73
CA GLY A 140 -0.06 -14.40 -4.41
C GLY A 140 -0.98 -13.45 -3.62
N LYS A 141 -0.98 -13.52 -2.26
CA LYS A 141 -1.70 -12.57 -1.38
C LYS A 141 -1.36 -11.12 -1.68
N THR A 142 -0.08 -10.87 -1.96
CA THR A 142 0.45 -9.53 -2.21
C THR A 142 -0.29 -8.81 -3.32
N GLU A 143 -0.56 -9.47 -4.43
CA GLU A 143 -1.25 -8.86 -5.57
C GLU A 143 -2.65 -8.39 -5.20
N ALA A 144 -3.37 -9.13 -4.35
CA ALA A 144 -4.72 -8.75 -3.91
C ALA A 144 -4.70 -7.43 -3.12
N TYR A 145 -3.82 -7.30 -2.12
CA TYR A 145 -3.77 -6.05 -1.36
C TYR A 145 -3.06 -4.89 -2.13
N LEU A 146 -2.15 -5.17 -3.07
CA LEU A 146 -1.64 -4.15 -3.98
C LEU A 146 -2.76 -3.58 -4.88
N GLY A 147 -3.69 -4.43 -5.32
CA GLY A 147 -4.90 -3.98 -6.00
C GLY A 147 -5.73 -3.04 -5.13
N LEU A 148 -5.99 -3.41 -3.87
CA LEU A 148 -6.72 -2.55 -2.94
C LEU A 148 -6.01 -1.21 -2.69
N ILE A 149 -4.68 -1.19 -2.59
CA ILE A 149 -3.90 0.05 -2.49
C ILE A 149 -4.16 0.94 -3.72
N ALA A 150 -4.04 0.38 -4.92
CA ALA A 150 -4.23 1.15 -6.15
C ALA A 150 -5.67 1.67 -6.29
N PHE A 151 -6.66 0.85 -5.95
CA PHE A 151 -8.07 1.26 -5.94
C PHE A 151 -8.32 2.39 -4.96
N THR A 152 -7.89 2.25 -3.71
CA THR A 152 -8.11 3.24 -2.65
C THR A 152 -7.51 4.60 -3.01
N ILE A 153 -6.27 4.61 -3.54
CA ILE A 153 -5.60 5.85 -3.97
C ILE A 153 -6.37 6.51 -5.11
N ALA A 154 -6.78 5.74 -6.11
CA ALA A 154 -7.53 6.27 -7.24
C ALA A 154 -8.89 6.82 -6.80
N TYR A 155 -9.64 6.05 -5.99
CA TYR A 155 -10.95 6.44 -5.51
C TYR A 155 -10.90 7.70 -4.66
N ARG A 156 -9.95 7.80 -3.71
CA ARG A 156 -9.74 9.00 -2.91
C ARG A 156 -9.52 10.24 -3.78
N ARG A 157 -8.67 10.16 -4.80
CA ARG A 157 -8.38 11.27 -5.68
C ARG A 157 -9.54 11.66 -6.59
N LEU A 158 -10.33 10.68 -7.04
CA LEU A 158 -11.56 10.92 -7.81
C LEU A 158 -12.68 11.54 -6.98
N THR A 159 -12.68 11.32 -5.67
CA THR A 159 -13.73 11.79 -4.74
C THR A 159 -13.29 12.98 -3.90
N ALA A 160 -12.03 13.42 -4.01
CA ALA A 160 -11.53 14.56 -3.27
C ALA A 160 -12.40 15.79 -3.49
N SER A 161 -12.75 16.46 -2.39
CA SER A 161 -13.60 17.66 -2.36
C SER A 161 -12.77 18.92 -2.15
N ASP A 162 -13.43 20.09 -2.26
CA ASP A 162 -12.80 21.36 -1.95
C ASP A 162 -12.58 21.59 -0.44
N GLU A 163 -13.06 20.68 0.42
CA GLU A 163 -12.86 20.72 1.86
C GLU A 163 -11.41 20.37 2.24
N THR A 164 -10.77 19.52 1.44
CA THR A 164 -9.36 19.17 1.56
C THR A 164 -8.58 19.77 0.41
N ASP A 165 -7.29 20.01 0.65
CA ASP A 165 -6.37 20.48 -0.38
C ASP A 165 -5.27 19.44 -0.61
N TYR A 166 -4.04 19.84 -0.76
CA TYR A 166 -2.90 19.03 -1.17
C TYR A 166 -3.07 18.53 -2.61
N GLU A 167 -3.39 19.52 -3.48
CA GLU A 167 -3.54 19.31 -4.92
C GLU A 167 -4.50 18.14 -5.26
N LYS A 168 -5.65 18.17 -4.58
CA LYS A 168 -6.71 17.18 -4.57
C LYS A 168 -6.33 15.85 -3.92
N ASP A 169 -5.99 16.00 -2.64
CA ASP A 169 -5.81 14.95 -1.66
C ASP A 169 -4.82 13.85 -2.05
N GLY A 170 -3.62 14.32 -2.33
CA GLY A 170 -2.47 13.47 -2.55
C GLY A 170 -1.74 13.05 -1.27
N GLY A 171 -2.32 13.32 -0.08
CA GLY A 171 -1.73 12.99 1.21
C GLY A 171 -1.62 11.48 1.47
N VAL A 172 -1.16 11.11 2.66
CA VAL A 172 -0.99 9.70 3.04
C VAL A 172 -2.34 8.99 2.99
N THR A 173 -2.47 8.02 2.09
CA THR A 173 -3.71 7.25 1.89
C THR A 173 -3.62 5.88 2.55
N VAL A 174 -2.43 5.27 2.54
CA VAL A 174 -2.23 3.88 2.98
C VAL A 174 -1.03 3.75 3.90
N PHE A 175 -1.24 3.08 5.04
CA PHE A 175 -0.16 2.46 5.81
C PHE A 175 -0.04 0.98 5.45
N LEU A 176 1.14 0.55 5.04
CA LEU A 176 1.48 -0.85 4.83
C LEU A 176 2.53 -1.30 5.84
N LEU A 177 2.12 -2.18 6.75
CA LEU A 177 2.96 -2.69 7.82
C LEU A 177 3.65 -3.99 7.36
N THR A 178 4.77 -3.84 6.68
CA THR A 178 5.64 -4.92 6.19
C THR A 178 6.97 -4.36 5.72
N THR A 179 7.98 -5.21 5.67
CA THR A 179 9.27 -4.86 5.03
C THR A 179 9.57 -5.71 3.79
N GLN A 180 8.75 -6.73 3.51
CA GLN A 180 9.08 -7.75 2.52
C GLN A 180 8.71 -7.38 1.08
N GLN A 181 7.67 -6.55 0.87
CA GLN A 181 7.09 -6.32 -0.45
C GLN A 181 7.53 -5.00 -1.12
N ARG A 182 8.63 -4.40 -0.66
CA ARG A 182 9.12 -3.07 -1.10
C ARG A 182 9.25 -2.93 -2.61
N ASP A 183 9.91 -3.89 -3.25
CA ASP A 183 10.21 -3.81 -4.70
C ASP A 183 8.94 -3.88 -5.55
N ARG A 184 7.97 -4.72 -5.15
CA ARG A 184 6.69 -4.83 -5.86
C ARG A 184 5.87 -3.55 -5.70
N LEU A 185 5.82 -3.02 -4.49
CA LEU A 185 5.10 -1.79 -4.21
C LEU A 185 5.75 -0.58 -4.91
N MET A 186 7.08 -0.46 -4.92
CA MET A 186 7.76 0.60 -5.69
C MET A 186 7.40 0.56 -7.18
N ARG A 187 7.33 -0.63 -7.79
CA ARG A 187 6.89 -0.76 -9.19
C ARG A 187 5.43 -0.38 -9.39
N LEU A 188 4.55 -0.71 -8.43
CA LEU A 188 3.17 -0.26 -8.45
C LEU A 188 3.07 1.26 -8.35
N ILE A 189 3.82 1.90 -7.44
CA ILE A 189 3.91 3.36 -7.34
C ILE A 189 4.36 3.99 -8.65
N VAL A 190 5.39 3.44 -9.30
CA VAL A 190 5.85 3.91 -10.61
C VAL A 190 4.78 3.74 -11.68
N ALA A 191 4.04 2.64 -11.67
CA ALA A 191 2.95 2.39 -12.60
C ALA A 191 1.79 3.40 -12.40
N MET A 192 1.35 3.57 -11.16
CA MET A 192 0.28 4.52 -10.81
C MET A 192 0.66 5.97 -11.15
N GLU A 193 1.91 6.37 -10.87
CA GLU A 193 2.38 7.72 -11.19
C GLU A 193 2.36 7.99 -12.69
N GLN A 194 2.76 7.03 -13.52
CA GLN A 194 2.66 7.16 -14.98
C GLN A 194 1.20 7.32 -15.45
N LEU A 195 0.25 6.64 -14.81
CA LEU A 195 -1.18 6.77 -15.13
C LEU A 195 -1.73 8.12 -14.67
N ARG A 196 -1.34 8.57 -13.47
CA ARG A 196 -1.72 9.89 -12.95
C ARG A 196 -1.24 11.01 -13.85
N GLU A 197 0.04 11.02 -14.24
CA GLU A 197 0.61 12.05 -15.12
C GLU A 197 -0.13 12.17 -16.46
N LYS A 198 -0.64 11.06 -16.99
CA LYS A 198 -1.45 11.07 -18.21
C LYS A 198 -2.86 11.64 -17.99
N ASN A 199 -3.37 11.63 -16.77
CA ASN A 199 -4.72 12.00 -16.40
C ASN A 199 -4.75 12.90 -15.16
N GLU A 200 -3.88 13.92 -15.11
CA GLU A 200 -3.70 14.80 -13.97
C GLU A 200 -4.98 15.53 -13.55
N LYS A 201 -5.85 15.83 -14.50
CA LYS A 201 -7.16 16.45 -14.22
C LYS A 201 -8.06 15.56 -13.36
N LEU A 202 -7.94 14.24 -13.48
CA LEU A 202 -8.75 13.28 -12.73
C LEU A 202 -8.10 12.90 -11.40
N TYR A 203 -6.78 12.67 -11.41
CA TYR A 203 -6.06 12.11 -10.27
C TYR A 203 -5.20 13.12 -9.50
N GLY A 204 -5.39 14.42 -9.74
CA GLY A 204 -4.69 15.50 -9.04
C GLY A 204 -3.24 15.69 -9.51
N LYS A 205 -2.64 16.81 -9.08
CA LYS A 205 -1.27 17.20 -9.46
C LYS A 205 -0.21 16.56 -8.60
N GLU A 206 -0.52 16.26 -7.33
CA GLU A 206 0.47 15.71 -6.41
C GLU A 206 0.89 14.31 -6.87
N ARG A 207 2.21 14.09 -6.89
CA ARG A 207 2.76 12.80 -7.34
C ARG A 207 2.38 11.66 -6.40
N ILE A 208 2.13 10.48 -6.95
CA ILE A 208 1.97 9.26 -6.18
C ILE A 208 3.37 8.78 -5.77
N SER A 209 3.62 8.67 -4.47
CA SER A 209 4.93 8.39 -3.90
C SER A 209 4.87 7.47 -2.70
N ILE A 210 6.03 6.97 -2.27
CA ILE A 210 6.16 6.05 -1.15
C ILE A 210 7.21 6.54 -0.15
N GLY A 211 6.92 6.41 1.14
CA GLY A 211 7.87 6.65 2.23
C GLY A 211 8.25 5.36 2.94
N PHE A 212 9.54 5.17 3.20
CA PHE A 212 10.04 4.06 4.02
C PHE A 212 10.26 4.54 5.45
N TRP A 213 9.19 4.51 6.24
CA TRP A 213 9.19 4.92 7.64
C TRP A 213 9.49 3.73 8.54
N VAL A 214 10.78 3.35 8.61
CA VAL A 214 11.27 2.15 9.29
C VAL A 214 12.34 2.50 10.31
N GLY A 215 12.76 1.52 11.14
CA GLY A 215 13.67 1.77 12.26
C GLY A 215 14.95 2.53 11.90
N GLY A 216 15.44 3.41 12.78
CA GLY A 216 16.59 4.29 12.53
C GLY A 216 17.93 3.60 12.24
N ASN A 217 18.02 2.30 12.48
CA ASN A 217 19.15 1.47 12.04
C ASN A 217 19.06 1.10 10.56
N VAL A 218 17.87 1.22 9.96
CA VAL A 218 17.59 0.86 8.56
C VAL A 218 17.60 2.09 7.66
N THR A 219 16.92 3.18 8.07
CA THR A 219 16.89 4.46 7.36
C THR A 219 17.23 5.62 8.31
N PRO A 220 17.79 6.74 7.82
CA PRO A 220 18.06 7.91 8.64
C PRO A 220 16.76 8.56 9.15
N ASN A 221 16.77 9.06 10.39
CA ASN A 221 15.63 9.82 10.91
C ASN A 221 15.71 11.31 10.55
N LYS A 222 16.91 11.89 10.55
CA LYS A 222 17.13 13.33 10.35
C LYS A 222 18.28 13.61 9.40
N PHE A 223 18.21 14.73 8.68
CA PHE A 223 19.32 15.21 7.85
C PHE A 223 20.54 15.61 8.67
N SER A 224 20.41 15.98 9.94
CA SER A 224 21.53 16.23 10.83
C SER A 224 22.40 15.00 11.14
N GLU A 225 21.95 13.79 10.76
CA GLU A 225 22.77 12.57 10.77
C GLU A 225 23.81 12.57 9.62
N TYR A 226 23.61 13.41 8.60
CA TYR A 226 24.57 13.65 7.51
C TYR A 226 25.49 14.82 7.87
N SER A 227 26.74 14.75 7.43
CA SER A 227 27.65 15.90 7.48
C SER A 227 28.75 15.74 6.44
N ASP A 228 28.96 16.76 5.61
CA ASP A 228 30.04 16.77 4.62
C ASP A 228 31.43 16.84 5.26
N SER A 229 31.54 17.47 6.44
CA SER A 229 32.80 17.59 7.19
C SER A 229 33.15 16.35 8.03
N ASP A 230 32.15 15.50 8.37
CA ASP A 230 32.31 14.27 9.13
C ASP A 230 32.17 13.05 8.21
N GLN A 231 33.30 12.48 7.79
CA GLN A 231 33.33 11.36 6.86
C GLN A 231 32.63 10.09 7.40
N PHE A 232 32.63 9.89 8.71
CA PHE A 232 31.94 8.75 9.32
C PHE A 232 30.41 8.91 9.21
N LYS A 233 29.87 10.06 9.62
CA LYS A 233 28.45 10.37 9.49
C LYS A 233 28.00 10.32 8.04
N LYS A 234 28.76 10.91 7.13
CA LYS A 234 28.49 10.88 5.68
C LYS A 234 28.39 9.44 5.16
N LYS A 235 29.37 8.62 5.46
CA LYS A 235 29.44 7.22 5.02
C LYS A 235 28.28 6.39 5.58
N GLU A 236 27.96 6.57 6.86
CA GLU A 236 26.87 5.83 7.51
C GLU A 236 25.50 6.23 6.98
N PHE A 237 25.24 7.51 6.79
CA PHE A 237 24.00 8.03 6.20
C PHE A 237 23.78 7.46 4.80
N ILE A 238 24.79 7.57 3.94
CA ILE A 238 24.75 7.05 2.57
C ILE A 238 24.54 5.53 2.57
N ARG A 239 25.22 4.80 3.46
CA ARG A 239 25.09 3.34 3.58
C ARG A 239 23.64 2.93 3.91
N LYS A 240 22.96 3.66 4.80
CA LYS A 240 21.56 3.41 5.13
C LYS A 240 20.67 3.61 3.89
N LEU A 241 20.85 4.71 3.15
CA LEU A 241 20.05 5.01 1.96
C LEU A 241 20.25 3.97 0.84
N THR A 242 21.50 3.69 0.49
CA THR A 242 21.84 2.84 -0.67
C THR A 242 21.46 1.37 -0.47
N LYS A 243 21.25 0.92 0.76
CA LYS A 243 20.73 -0.42 1.07
C LYS A 243 19.22 -0.55 0.80
N GLN A 244 18.48 0.56 0.67
CA GLN A 244 17.04 0.50 0.47
C GLN A 244 16.66 0.31 -0.99
N ILE A 245 17.38 0.94 -1.91
CA ILE A 245 17.10 0.87 -3.34
C ILE A 245 18.36 0.41 -4.06
N ILE A 246 18.43 -0.88 -4.35
CA ILE A 246 19.58 -1.52 -4.99
C ILE A 246 19.44 -1.49 -6.51
N LYS A 247 18.20 -1.51 -7.01
CA LYS A 247 17.88 -1.51 -8.44
C LYS A 247 16.80 -0.48 -8.73
N CYS A 248 16.89 0.13 -9.90
CA CYS A 248 15.84 1.03 -10.39
C CYS A 248 14.50 0.26 -10.50
N PRO A 249 13.41 0.74 -9.86
CA PRO A 249 12.12 0.04 -9.90
C PRO A 249 11.52 -0.03 -11.30
N TYR A 250 11.94 0.85 -12.22
CA TYR A 250 11.46 0.86 -13.60
C TYR A 250 12.29 -0.04 -14.52
N CYS A 251 13.60 0.17 -14.61
CA CYS A 251 14.44 -0.52 -15.62
C CYS A 251 15.33 -1.64 -15.05
N GLY A 252 15.33 -1.85 -13.74
CA GLY A 252 16.12 -2.92 -13.10
C GLY A 252 17.63 -2.71 -13.05
N LYS A 253 18.17 -1.63 -13.63
CA LYS A 253 19.61 -1.32 -13.54
C LYS A 253 20.01 -0.99 -12.12
N LYS A 254 21.24 -1.30 -11.76
CA LYS A 254 21.77 -1.08 -10.41
C LYS A 254 21.78 0.41 -10.08
N ILE A 255 21.37 0.76 -8.87
CA ILE A 255 21.49 2.07 -8.26
C ILE A 255 22.69 2.04 -7.31
N THR A 256 23.59 2.99 -7.44
CA THR A 256 24.78 3.14 -6.59
C THR A 256 24.73 4.47 -5.85
N ARG A 257 25.80 4.86 -5.19
CA ARG A 257 25.88 6.15 -4.47
C ARG A 257 25.72 7.36 -5.39
N ASP A 258 26.19 7.24 -6.62
CA ASP A 258 26.28 8.38 -7.55
C ASP A 258 24.89 8.82 -8.07
N GLU A 259 23.90 7.97 -7.95
CA GLU A 259 22.50 8.27 -8.31
C GLU A 259 21.72 8.98 -7.19
N TYR A 260 22.33 9.20 -6.01
CA TYR A 260 21.71 9.90 -4.89
C TYR A 260 22.21 11.34 -4.82
N ASP A 261 21.33 12.31 -5.06
CA ASP A 261 21.52 13.72 -4.79
C ASP A 261 20.99 14.05 -3.40
N ILE A 262 21.90 14.30 -2.44
CA ILE A 262 21.59 14.56 -1.03
C ILE A 262 21.82 16.03 -0.76
N ASN A 263 20.79 16.74 -0.33
CA ASN A 263 20.89 18.14 0.06
C ASN A 263 20.48 18.32 1.53
N GLU A 264 21.44 18.47 2.43
CA GLU A 264 21.22 18.66 3.87
C GLU A 264 20.46 19.95 4.16
N LYS A 265 20.85 21.07 3.52
CA LYS A 265 20.20 22.37 3.73
C LYS A 265 18.77 22.40 3.18
N GLY A 266 18.55 21.77 2.04
CA GLY A 266 17.23 21.64 1.41
C GLY A 266 16.39 20.54 2.01
N LYS A 267 16.97 19.68 2.85
CA LYS A 267 16.32 18.54 3.51
C LYS A 267 15.62 17.60 2.51
N TYR A 268 16.33 17.19 1.46
CA TYR A 268 15.82 16.25 0.48
C TYR A 268 16.87 15.24 0.02
N VAL A 269 16.38 14.09 -0.43
CA VAL A 269 17.14 13.08 -1.17
C VAL A 269 16.45 12.81 -2.49
N LYS A 270 17.08 13.14 -3.60
CA LYS A 270 16.61 12.82 -4.94
C LYS A 270 17.37 11.61 -5.46
N ILE A 271 16.66 10.64 -6.04
CA ILE A 271 17.26 9.42 -6.56
C ILE A 271 16.96 9.33 -8.05
N HIS A 272 18.01 9.18 -8.86
CA HIS A 272 17.96 9.06 -10.30
C HIS A 272 18.39 7.66 -10.74
N CYS A 273 18.39 7.42 -12.02
CA CYS A 273 18.95 6.21 -12.63
C CYS A 273 20.10 6.57 -13.56
N ALA A 274 21.20 5.82 -13.49
CA ALA A 274 22.37 6.01 -14.35
C ALA A 274 22.08 5.73 -15.83
N ASP A 275 21.08 4.90 -16.12
CA ASP A 275 20.72 4.55 -17.50
C ASP A 275 20.07 5.74 -18.21
N LYS A 276 20.73 6.20 -19.28
CA LYS A 276 20.31 7.37 -20.07
C LYS A 276 18.94 7.18 -20.77
N ASN A 277 18.51 5.95 -20.95
CA ASN A 277 17.24 5.58 -21.60
C ASN A 277 16.11 5.36 -20.56
N CYS A 278 16.44 5.40 -19.28
CA CYS A 278 15.45 5.23 -18.22
C CYS A 278 14.62 6.51 -18.04
N MET A 279 13.32 6.34 -17.70
CA MET A 279 12.45 7.46 -17.37
C MET A 279 12.92 8.27 -16.15
N PHE A 280 13.76 7.69 -15.30
CA PHE A 280 14.35 8.33 -14.12
C PHE A 280 15.80 8.77 -14.33
N SER A 281 16.25 8.86 -15.59
CA SER A 281 17.58 9.38 -15.89
C SER A 281 17.71 10.86 -15.53
N LEU A 282 18.91 11.31 -15.21
CA LEU A 282 19.20 12.73 -14.97
C LEU A 282 18.71 13.64 -16.12
N LYS A 283 18.71 13.14 -17.36
CA LYS A 283 18.25 13.91 -18.53
C LYS A 283 16.76 14.25 -18.50
N THR A 284 15.94 13.42 -17.86
CA THR A 284 14.49 13.62 -17.80
C THR A 284 14.09 14.58 -16.69
N GLY A 285 14.99 14.86 -15.74
CA GLY A 285 14.69 15.61 -14.52
C GLY A 285 13.76 14.87 -13.53
N ARG A 286 13.33 13.64 -13.87
CA ARG A 286 12.47 12.84 -13.01
C ARG A 286 13.27 12.07 -11.97
N THR A 287 12.73 11.96 -10.77
CA THR A 287 13.30 11.19 -9.68
C THR A 287 12.45 9.96 -9.37
N ILE A 288 13.06 8.92 -8.82
CA ILE A 288 12.32 7.77 -8.29
C ILE A 288 11.41 8.26 -7.17
N PRO A 289 10.09 7.92 -7.16
CA PRO A 289 9.10 8.50 -6.23
C PRO A 289 9.15 7.86 -4.83
N VAL A 290 10.31 7.97 -4.17
CA VAL A 290 10.55 7.37 -2.86
C VAL A 290 11.22 8.35 -1.90
N TYR A 291 10.80 8.32 -0.63
CA TYR A 291 11.38 9.08 0.47
C TYR A 291 11.93 8.12 1.52
N LEU A 292 13.17 8.37 1.98
CA LEU A 292 13.93 7.46 2.83
C LEU A 292 14.37 8.07 4.17
N VAL A 293 14.18 9.37 4.37
CA VAL A 293 14.53 10.08 5.60
C VAL A 293 13.24 10.48 6.30
N ASP A 294 13.08 10.16 7.59
CA ASP A 294 11.83 10.44 8.31
C ASP A 294 11.44 11.93 8.22
N GLU A 295 12.43 12.82 8.39
CA GLU A 295 12.19 14.28 8.34
C GLU A 295 11.60 14.71 6.98
N GLU A 296 12.03 14.08 5.88
CA GLU A 296 11.49 14.31 4.55
C GLU A 296 10.11 13.64 4.37
N ILE A 297 9.93 12.42 4.91
CA ILE A 297 8.64 11.71 4.88
C ILE A 297 7.55 12.54 5.55
N TYR A 298 7.83 13.10 6.73
CA TYR A 298 6.87 13.98 7.42
C TYR A 298 6.54 15.23 6.61
N ALA A 299 7.54 15.84 5.99
CA ALA A 299 7.37 17.06 5.21
C ALA A 299 6.62 16.86 3.88
N LYS A 300 6.81 15.68 3.25
CA LYS A 300 6.28 15.36 1.92
C LYS A 300 5.00 14.53 1.95
N CYS A 301 4.65 13.92 3.08
CA CYS A 301 3.43 13.15 3.28
C CYS A 301 3.15 12.18 2.12
N PRO A 302 4.07 11.25 1.80
CA PRO A 302 3.94 10.40 0.61
C PRO A 302 2.67 9.55 0.68
N THR A 303 2.06 9.28 -0.48
CA THR A 303 0.77 8.61 -0.63
C THR A 303 0.70 7.26 0.07
N VAL A 304 1.79 6.49 0.06
CA VAL A 304 1.91 5.21 0.76
C VAL A 304 3.08 5.24 1.72
N ILE A 305 2.86 4.79 2.95
CA ILE A 305 3.91 4.62 3.95
C ILE A 305 4.12 3.13 4.18
N ILE A 306 5.32 2.63 3.90
CA ILE A 306 5.78 1.36 4.47
C ILE A 306 6.33 1.64 5.85
N SER A 307 5.83 0.92 6.85
CA SER A 307 6.29 1.03 8.22
C SER A 307 6.55 -0.33 8.86
N THR A 308 7.33 -0.31 9.91
CA THR A 308 7.47 -1.42 10.86
C THR A 308 6.75 -1.04 12.16
N VAL A 309 6.24 -2.05 12.85
CA VAL A 309 5.46 -1.89 14.09
C VAL A 309 6.19 -1.07 15.15
N ASP A 310 7.52 -1.26 15.27
CA ASP A 310 8.38 -0.54 16.21
C ASP A 310 8.44 0.98 15.92
N LYS A 311 8.13 1.39 14.69
CA LYS A 311 8.13 2.82 14.34
C LYS A 311 6.98 3.59 14.99
N PHE A 312 5.87 2.93 15.27
CA PHE A 312 4.75 3.54 15.99
C PHE A 312 5.13 3.95 17.43
N ALA A 313 6.13 3.34 18.04
CA ALA A 313 6.71 3.80 19.29
C ALA A 313 7.33 5.22 19.20
N ARG A 314 7.53 5.76 18.01
CA ARG A 314 8.01 7.12 17.78
C ARG A 314 6.91 8.18 17.79
N LEU A 315 5.63 7.78 17.71
CA LEU A 315 4.50 8.73 17.67
C LEU A 315 4.57 9.80 18.77
N PRO A 316 4.83 9.49 20.04
CA PRO A 316 4.86 10.51 21.09
C PRO A 316 6.08 11.44 21.04
N TRP A 317 7.11 11.09 20.29
CA TRP A 317 8.42 11.78 20.31
C TRP A 317 8.62 12.81 19.20
N SER A 318 7.66 12.98 18.30
CA SER A 318 7.77 13.92 17.18
C SER A 318 6.43 14.55 16.85
N GLU A 319 6.30 15.86 17.08
CA GLU A 319 5.12 16.64 16.69
C GLU A 319 4.83 16.55 15.19
N ARG A 320 5.88 16.35 14.37
CA ARG A 320 5.77 16.24 12.90
C ARG A 320 5.07 14.97 12.42
N VAL A 321 4.95 13.94 13.26
CA VAL A 321 4.20 12.73 12.90
C VAL A 321 2.74 13.04 12.59
N GLY A 322 2.14 14.07 13.21
CA GLY A 322 0.79 14.54 12.90
C GLY A 322 0.58 14.89 11.43
N LEU A 323 1.65 15.27 10.70
CA LEU A 323 1.60 15.55 9.26
C LEU A 323 1.19 14.33 8.44
N LEU A 324 1.59 13.10 8.85
CA LEU A 324 1.18 11.88 8.17
C LEU A 324 -0.34 11.61 8.25
N PHE A 325 -1.01 12.28 9.17
CA PHE A 325 -2.45 12.21 9.39
C PHE A 325 -3.19 13.48 8.92
N GLY A 326 -2.54 14.27 8.04
CA GLY A 326 -3.12 15.46 7.44
C GLY A 326 -3.22 16.68 8.37
N ARG A 327 -2.64 16.64 9.57
CA ARG A 327 -2.70 17.73 10.55
C ARG A 327 -1.70 18.83 10.22
N THR A 328 -2.06 19.67 9.26
CA THR A 328 -1.28 20.81 8.80
C THR A 328 -2.18 21.97 8.47
N ASP A 329 -1.66 23.20 8.58
CA ASP A 329 -2.33 24.44 8.21
C ASP A 329 -1.45 25.34 7.32
N ARG A 330 -0.19 24.92 7.09
CA ARG A 330 0.81 25.69 6.34
C ARG A 330 1.68 24.79 5.49
N TYR A 331 2.05 25.31 4.34
CA TYR A 331 2.96 24.67 3.39
C TYR A 331 4.07 25.63 2.97
N CYS A 332 5.30 25.14 2.91
CA CYS A 332 6.45 25.86 2.37
C CYS A 332 6.97 25.12 1.14
N SER A 333 7.15 25.83 0.03
CA SER A 333 7.62 25.21 -1.22
C SER A 333 8.99 24.52 -1.11
N ARG A 334 9.84 24.91 -0.12
CA ARG A 334 11.10 24.24 0.19
C ARG A 334 10.97 23.16 1.25
N CYS A 335 10.31 23.46 2.37
CA CYS A 335 10.32 22.63 3.56
C CYS A 335 9.18 21.59 3.57
N GLY A 336 8.18 21.71 2.68
CA GLY A 336 6.98 20.88 2.68
C GLY A 336 5.93 21.33 3.68
N HIS A 337 5.10 20.41 4.15
CA HIS A 337 4.07 20.66 5.16
C HIS A 337 4.69 20.99 6.52
N ILE A 338 4.06 21.92 7.22
CA ILE A 338 4.49 22.41 8.53
C ILE A 338 3.50 21.92 9.59
N ALA A 339 4.01 21.35 10.68
CA ALA A 339 3.16 20.89 11.77
C ALA A 339 2.46 22.07 12.48
N ILE A 340 1.24 21.83 12.96
CA ILE A 340 0.48 22.84 13.71
C ILE A 340 1.29 23.25 14.95
N GLY A 341 1.51 24.56 15.13
CA GLY A 341 2.32 25.10 16.24
C GLY A 341 3.83 25.10 15.98
N GLU A 342 4.33 24.46 14.93
CA GLU A 342 5.76 24.47 14.61
C GLU A 342 6.23 25.89 14.21
N LYS A 343 7.36 26.35 14.77
CA LYS A 343 7.98 27.61 14.38
C LYS A 343 8.67 27.45 13.02
N HIS A 344 8.32 28.30 12.07
CA HIS A 344 8.90 28.31 10.73
C HIS A 344 9.12 29.74 10.24
N ALA A 345 10.23 29.96 9.54
CA ALA A 345 10.46 31.23 8.86
C ALA A 345 9.47 31.39 7.71
N GLY A 346 8.76 32.54 7.67
CA GLY A 346 7.76 32.78 6.61
C GLY A 346 8.33 32.81 5.19
N ARG A 347 9.65 33.08 5.06
CA ARG A 347 10.37 33.15 3.79
C ARG A 347 11.76 32.56 3.93
N HIS A 348 12.24 31.97 2.85
CA HIS A 348 13.63 31.53 2.69
C HIS A 348 14.23 32.23 1.48
N ASN A 349 15.39 32.87 1.66
CA ASN A 349 16.17 33.42 0.55
C ASN A 349 16.75 32.28 -0.30
N ALA A 350 17.05 32.60 -1.56
CA ALA A 350 17.80 31.66 -2.41
C ALA A 350 19.20 31.43 -1.78
N ASP A 351 19.64 30.17 -1.86
CA ASP A 351 21.02 29.76 -1.56
C ASP A 351 21.59 29.09 -2.81
N VAL A 352 22.23 29.92 -3.67
CA VAL A 352 22.74 29.46 -4.97
C VAL A 352 23.82 28.41 -4.78
N ALA A 353 24.63 28.51 -3.74
CA ALA A 353 25.68 27.53 -3.46
C ALA A 353 25.10 26.15 -3.09
N ALA A 354 23.91 26.12 -2.48
CA ALA A 354 23.20 24.91 -2.14
C ALA A 354 22.16 24.49 -3.20
N GLY A 355 22.05 25.23 -4.32
CA GLY A 355 21.07 24.94 -5.36
C GLY A 355 19.61 25.13 -4.90
N LEU A 356 19.37 26.04 -3.93
CA LEU A 356 18.05 26.27 -3.34
C LEU A 356 17.45 27.58 -3.85
N GLU A 357 16.26 27.50 -4.40
CA GLU A 357 15.49 28.67 -4.83
C GLU A 357 14.84 29.40 -3.64
N ARG A 358 14.40 30.62 -3.86
CA ARG A 358 13.58 31.35 -2.90
C ARG A 358 12.29 30.56 -2.61
N ALA A 359 11.87 30.52 -1.36
CA ALA A 359 10.66 29.84 -0.95
C ALA A 359 9.83 30.68 0.03
N GLU A 360 8.53 30.52 -0.04
CA GLU A 360 7.57 31.20 0.84
C GLU A 360 6.65 30.16 1.49
N MET A 361 6.23 30.48 2.69
CA MET A 361 5.22 29.73 3.41
C MET A 361 3.84 30.29 3.08
N VAL A 362 2.89 29.44 2.77
CA VAL A 362 1.50 29.77 2.50
C VAL A 362 0.58 28.99 3.43
N ALA A 363 -0.62 29.51 3.70
CA ALA A 363 -1.66 28.74 4.34
C ALA A 363 -2.11 27.60 3.42
N CYS A 364 -2.38 26.43 3.96
CA CYS A 364 -2.98 25.32 3.24
C CYS A 364 -4.12 24.70 4.06
N LYS A 365 -5.00 23.96 3.38
CA LYS A 365 -6.02 23.17 4.06
C LYS A 365 -5.41 21.86 4.56
N PRO A 366 -5.95 21.27 5.63
CA PRO A 366 -5.62 19.91 6.00
C PRO A 366 -6.05 18.95 4.90
N PHE A 367 -5.48 17.76 4.87
CA PHE A 367 -5.91 16.68 4.01
C PHE A 367 -6.41 15.50 4.85
N TYR A 368 -7.11 14.55 4.22
CA TYR A 368 -7.64 13.39 4.93
C TYR A 368 -6.52 12.51 5.47
N PRO A 369 -6.70 11.92 6.65
CA PRO A 369 -5.76 10.94 7.18
C PRO A 369 -5.79 9.65 6.36
N PRO A 370 -4.89 8.69 6.66
CA PRO A 370 -4.88 7.37 6.02
C PRO A 370 -6.23 6.64 6.14
N GLU A 371 -6.71 6.10 5.02
CA GLU A 371 -8.01 5.42 4.93
C GLU A 371 -7.89 3.90 4.98
N LEU A 372 -6.73 3.37 4.60
CA LEU A 372 -6.46 1.95 4.52
C LEU A 372 -5.20 1.59 5.30
N ILE A 373 -5.33 0.65 6.22
CA ILE A 373 -4.22 0.09 6.99
C ILE A 373 -4.12 -1.40 6.64
N ILE A 374 -2.96 -1.81 6.15
CA ILE A 374 -2.69 -3.20 5.76
C ILE A 374 -1.59 -3.75 6.66
N GLN A 375 -1.89 -4.81 7.39
CA GLN A 375 -0.92 -5.56 8.18
C GLN A 375 -0.59 -6.88 7.47
N ASP A 376 0.60 -6.98 6.91
CA ASP A 376 1.11 -8.23 6.37
C ASP A 376 1.79 -9.07 7.45
N GLU A 377 1.73 -10.41 7.31
CA GLU A 377 2.32 -11.38 8.23
C GLU A 377 1.92 -11.16 9.71
N LEU A 378 0.61 -11.05 9.97
CA LEU A 378 0.05 -10.79 11.31
C LEU A 378 0.65 -11.71 12.40
N HIS A 379 0.96 -12.96 12.07
CA HIS A 379 1.50 -13.93 13.00
C HIS A 379 2.86 -13.54 13.61
N LEU A 380 3.55 -12.56 13.04
CA LEU A 380 4.81 -12.03 13.59
C LEU A 380 4.58 -11.10 14.80
N ILE A 381 3.36 -10.60 14.97
CA ILE A 381 3.01 -9.66 16.04
C ILE A 381 2.44 -10.45 17.23
N THR A 382 3.31 -11.01 18.06
CA THR A 382 2.92 -11.86 19.20
C THR A 382 3.64 -11.45 20.49
N GLY A 383 3.12 -11.92 21.63
CA GLY A 383 3.73 -11.72 22.94
C GLY A 383 3.84 -10.25 23.36
N PRO A 384 4.92 -9.84 24.04
CA PRO A 384 5.10 -8.45 24.52
C PRO A 384 5.05 -7.39 23.43
N LEU A 385 5.52 -7.72 22.22
CA LEU A 385 5.43 -6.83 21.06
C LEU A 385 3.98 -6.55 20.69
N GLY A 386 3.12 -7.58 20.71
CA GLY A 386 1.69 -7.43 20.42
C GLY A 386 0.98 -6.53 21.44
N THR A 387 1.28 -6.65 22.72
CA THR A 387 0.69 -5.80 23.76
C THR A 387 1.06 -4.33 23.59
N ILE A 388 2.34 -4.03 23.33
CA ILE A 388 2.81 -2.66 23.10
C ILE A 388 2.21 -2.10 21.81
N TYR A 389 2.16 -2.91 20.76
CA TYR A 389 1.60 -2.53 19.49
C TYR A 389 0.12 -2.18 19.57
N GLY A 390 -0.71 -2.98 20.26
CA GLY A 390 -2.14 -2.69 20.44
C GLY A 390 -2.40 -1.33 21.08
N GLY A 391 -1.54 -0.89 22.01
CA GLY A 391 -1.60 0.45 22.58
C GLY A 391 -1.32 1.56 21.54
N TYR A 392 -0.30 1.39 20.70
CA TYR A 392 -0.01 2.36 19.63
C TYR A 392 -1.04 2.32 18.51
N GLU A 393 -1.56 1.14 18.17
CA GLU A 393 -2.57 0.97 17.14
C GLU A 393 -3.85 1.74 17.47
N THR A 394 -4.27 1.75 18.74
CA THR A 394 -5.39 2.57 19.20
C THR A 394 -5.18 4.06 18.91
N VAL A 395 -3.95 4.57 19.11
CA VAL A 395 -3.62 5.96 18.79
C VAL A 395 -3.63 6.20 17.28
N VAL A 396 -3.07 5.28 16.50
CA VAL A 396 -3.06 5.37 15.02
C VAL A 396 -4.46 5.35 14.47
N GLU A 397 -5.33 4.44 14.95
CA GLU A 397 -6.73 4.41 14.57
C GLU A 397 -7.43 5.74 14.86
N GLU A 398 -7.24 6.28 16.07
CA GLU A 398 -7.84 7.56 16.45
C GLU A 398 -7.37 8.71 15.57
N MET A 399 -6.08 8.74 15.24
CA MET A 399 -5.51 9.75 14.34
C MET A 399 -5.99 9.58 12.89
N CYS A 400 -6.37 8.38 12.47
CA CYS A 400 -6.96 8.09 11.17
C CYS A 400 -8.47 8.33 11.10
N CYS A 401 -9.15 8.54 12.25
CA CYS A 401 -10.58 8.80 12.25
C CYS A 401 -10.90 10.20 11.73
N ILE A 402 -12.00 10.30 10.99
CA ILE A 402 -12.62 11.57 10.60
C ILE A 402 -14.04 11.65 11.13
N GLU A 403 -14.50 12.86 11.45
CA GLU A 403 -15.90 13.11 11.74
C GLU A 403 -16.61 13.62 10.50
N LYS A 404 -17.69 12.96 10.11
CA LYS A 404 -18.56 13.39 9.03
C LYS A 404 -20.01 13.20 9.42
N ASN A 405 -20.81 14.25 9.30
CA ASN A 405 -22.25 14.24 9.67
C ASN A 405 -22.49 13.75 11.12
N GLY A 406 -21.60 14.08 12.06
CA GLY A 406 -21.69 13.63 13.47
C GLY A 406 -21.37 12.14 13.69
N LYS A 407 -20.89 11.44 12.66
CA LYS A 407 -20.43 10.06 12.75
C LYS A 407 -18.92 9.98 12.64
N LYS A 408 -18.34 9.09 13.43
CA LYS A 408 -16.91 8.78 13.39
C LYS A 408 -16.64 7.70 12.33
N ILE A 409 -15.92 8.08 11.29
CA ILE A 409 -15.48 7.18 10.22
C ILE A 409 -14.07 6.70 10.56
N ARG A 410 -13.91 5.39 10.65
CA ARG A 410 -12.64 4.71 10.97
C ARG A 410 -11.89 4.27 9.70
N PRO A 411 -10.57 4.06 9.76
CA PRO A 411 -9.85 3.45 8.63
C PRO A 411 -10.30 2.01 8.40
N LYS A 412 -10.17 1.52 7.16
CA LYS A 412 -10.35 0.10 6.82
C LYS A 412 -9.09 -0.67 7.16
N TYR A 413 -9.26 -1.84 7.80
CA TYR A 413 -8.17 -2.76 8.10
C TYR A 413 -8.21 -3.98 7.20
N ILE A 414 -7.09 -4.28 6.60
CA ILE A 414 -6.80 -5.52 5.87
C ILE A 414 -5.62 -6.20 6.55
N VAL A 415 -5.77 -7.49 6.81
CA VAL A 415 -4.73 -8.29 7.45
C VAL A 415 -4.39 -9.48 6.60
N SER A 416 -3.13 -9.86 6.50
CA SER A 416 -2.74 -11.09 5.81
C SER A 416 -1.89 -11.99 6.72
N THR A 417 -2.09 -13.29 6.62
CA THR A 417 -1.30 -14.30 7.34
C THR A 417 -1.27 -15.62 6.59
N ALA A 418 -0.24 -16.41 6.85
CA ALA A 418 -0.16 -17.81 6.40
C ALA A 418 -0.62 -18.80 7.47
N THR A 419 -0.90 -18.35 8.70
CA THR A 419 -1.35 -19.17 9.82
C THR A 419 -2.60 -18.57 10.45
N ILE A 420 -3.55 -19.43 10.83
CA ILE A 420 -4.89 -18.99 11.25
C ILE A 420 -5.13 -19.19 12.75
N ARG A 421 -4.22 -19.90 13.44
CA ARG A 421 -4.43 -20.24 14.84
C ARG A 421 -4.57 -18.95 15.67
N ASN A 422 -5.74 -18.79 16.33
CA ASN A 422 -6.08 -17.65 17.17
C ASN A 422 -6.10 -16.26 16.47
N ALA A 423 -6.20 -16.20 15.13
CA ALA A 423 -6.19 -14.94 14.40
C ALA A 423 -7.31 -13.98 14.85
N GLY A 424 -8.51 -14.50 15.14
CA GLY A 424 -9.64 -13.68 15.62
C GLY A 424 -9.39 -13.02 16.97
N GLU A 425 -8.84 -13.76 17.95
CA GLU A 425 -8.47 -13.16 19.23
C GLU A 425 -7.34 -12.14 19.05
N GLN A 426 -6.35 -12.46 18.23
CA GLN A 426 -5.26 -11.54 17.93
C GLN A 426 -5.75 -10.24 17.31
N ILE A 427 -6.66 -10.29 16.34
CA ILE A 427 -7.29 -9.13 15.70
C ILE A 427 -8.05 -8.30 16.74
N LYS A 428 -8.84 -8.95 17.59
CA LYS A 428 -9.60 -8.27 18.65
C LYS A 428 -8.68 -7.52 19.63
N PHE A 429 -7.60 -8.16 20.07
CA PHE A 429 -6.66 -7.54 21.00
C PHE A 429 -5.80 -6.45 20.39
N LEU A 430 -5.43 -6.58 19.10
CA LEU A 430 -4.58 -5.60 18.44
C LEU A 430 -5.37 -4.36 17.98
N TYR A 431 -6.53 -4.55 17.40
CA TYR A 431 -7.28 -3.47 16.74
C TYR A 431 -8.54 -3.04 17.50
N GLY A 432 -8.87 -3.69 18.61
CA GLY A 432 -10.11 -3.40 19.33
C GLY A 432 -11.38 -3.64 18.50
N ARG A 433 -11.29 -4.47 17.45
CA ARG A 433 -12.41 -4.80 16.56
C ARG A 433 -13.00 -6.15 16.94
N ASN A 434 -14.31 -6.17 17.14
CA ASN A 434 -15.02 -7.41 17.46
C ASN A 434 -15.38 -8.23 16.22
N GLU A 435 -15.42 -7.60 15.05
CA GLU A 435 -15.81 -8.21 13.80
C GLU A 435 -14.61 -8.42 12.90
N PHE A 436 -14.41 -9.64 12.46
CA PHE A 436 -13.44 -9.98 11.43
C PHE A 436 -14.03 -11.02 10.48
N ALA A 437 -13.62 -10.98 9.23
CA ALA A 437 -13.98 -11.92 8.21
C ALA A 437 -12.73 -12.55 7.60
N GLN A 438 -12.64 -13.87 7.67
CA GLN A 438 -11.59 -14.61 6.98
C GLN A 438 -11.98 -14.84 5.53
N PHE A 439 -11.05 -14.56 4.63
CA PHE A 439 -11.20 -14.89 3.22
C PHE A 439 -9.99 -15.71 2.71
N PRO A 440 -10.20 -16.83 1.96
CA PRO A 440 -11.49 -17.49 1.74
C PRO A 440 -12.09 -18.06 3.03
N PRO A 441 -13.42 -18.12 3.15
CA PRO A 441 -14.05 -18.97 4.17
C PRO A 441 -13.65 -20.42 3.99
N SER A 442 -13.63 -21.19 5.07
CA SER A 442 -13.35 -22.62 5.00
C SER A 442 -14.50 -23.36 4.30
N GLY A 443 -14.18 -24.43 3.58
CA GLY A 443 -15.16 -25.47 3.21
C GLY A 443 -15.33 -26.50 4.32
N PHE A 444 -16.09 -27.56 4.07
CA PHE A 444 -16.23 -28.70 4.99
C PHE A 444 -14.98 -29.59 4.97
N ASP A 445 -14.31 -29.70 3.83
CA ASP A 445 -12.97 -30.31 3.75
C ASP A 445 -11.93 -29.18 3.90
N THR A 446 -10.99 -29.34 4.84
CA THR A 446 -9.89 -28.37 5.05
C THR A 446 -8.94 -28.27 3.86
N ARG A 447 -8.96 -29.26 2.95
CA ARG A 447 -8.12 -29.35 1.75
C ARG A 447 -8.83 -28.86 0.49
N ASP A 448 -10.14 -28.63 0.56
CA ASP A 448 -10.95 -28.18 -0.57
C ASP A 448 -11.88 -27.04 -0.12
N SER A 449 -11.48 -25.81 -0.42
CA SER A 449 -12.39 -24.69 -0.50
C SER A 449 -12.47 -24.25 -1.95
N PHE A 450 -13.53 -23.59 -2.37
CA PHE A 450 -13.71 -23.16 -3.77
C PHE A 450 -12.45 -22.52 -4.39
N PHE A 451 -11.72 -21.74 -3.61
CA PHE A 451 -10.55 -21.00 -4.08
C PHE A 451 -9.22 -21.75 -3.90
N ILE A 452 -9.18 -22.78 -3.06
CA ILE A 452 -7.97 -23.55 -2.74
C ILE A 452 -8.34 -25.03 -2.78
N LYS A 453 -7.56 -25.80 -3.55
CA LYS A 453 -7.65 -27.26 -3.57
C LYS A 453 -6.25 -27.83 -3.38
N GLU A 454 -6.09 -28.66 -2.34
CA GLU A 454 -4.85 -29.38 -2.09
C GLU A 454 -4.81 -30.61 -3.00
N VAL A 455 -3.78 -30.68 -3.84
CA VAL A 455 -3.57 -31.85 -4.70
C VAL A 455 -2.65 -32.81 -3.97
N PRO A 456 -3.05 -34.08 -3.73
CA PRO A 456 -2.18 -35.09 -3.14
C PRO A 456 -0.88 -35.22 -3.94
N LEU A 457 0.25 -35.30 -3.25
CA LEU A 457 1.52 -35.58 -3.90
C LEU A 457 1.42 -36.93 -4.60
N PRO A 458 1.97 -37.11 -5.83
CA PRO A 458 2.03 -38.41 -6.49
C PRO A 458 2.77 -39.38 -5.58
N THR A 459 2.19 -40.55 -5.34
CA THR A 459 2.71 -41.61 -4.47
C THR A 459 3.96 -42.31 -5.01
N GLU A 460 4.51 -41.85 -6.13
CA GLU A 460 5.65 -42.50 -6.83
C GLU A 460 7.04 -42.02 -6.32
N ASN A 461 7.14 -41.19 -5.28
CA ASN A 461 8.41 -40.70 -4.72
C ASN A 461 8.52 -40.82 -3.19
N LEU A 462 8.04 -41.92 -2.59
CA LEU A 462 8.37 -42.34 -1.23
C LEU A 462 9.20 -43.59 -1.24
#